data_421f8351b104090c52f1cd1b5bd22f15
#
_entry.id   421f8351b104090c52f1cd1b5bd22f15
#
_cell.length_a   1.000
_cell.length_b   1.000
_cell.length_c   1.000
_cell.angle_alpha   90.00
_cell.angle_beta   90.00
_cell.angle_gamma   90.00
#
_symmetry.space_group_name_H-M   'P 1'
#
loop_
_entity.id
_entity.type
_entity.pdbx_description
1 polymer ?
#
loop_
_entity_poly.entity_id
_entity_poly.type
_entity_poly.pdbx_seq_one_letter_code
_entity_poly.pdbx_strand_id
1 'polypeptide(L)'
;MTTINGRNLFLILGNQLFNPDELLEKGCTDVYMSEDFGLCTYQKHHKLKLYLFLTSMREYKDTLIDKGINVHYNKLEDLEVSKSYFDNFGAFLREHSFDKINIYEIEDKLFEEESINYFKKIGKEIEFIKSPMFLFSREELREFQGDSSKYRMANFYKKSRQRLNLLVDEEGNPEGGKWSFDEENRKKIPKNVSPPEMVTFKESKYSDEIKNLINSKFNNHPGNLDNIWFPVDRKGAQKQLDNFLKVRFENFGIYEDAMLENKNFLFRDHHYFCPSIF
;
A
#
# COMPACT_ATOMS: atom_id res chain seq x y z
N MET A 1 -3.18 9.59 33.34
CA MET A 1 -2.41 8.48 32.78
C MET A 1 -3.29 7.24 32.88
N THR A 2 -3.95 6.90 31.81
CA THR A 2 -4.80 5.69 31.74
C THR A 2 -3.84 4.53 31.46
N THR A 3 -3.60 3.71 32.42
CA THR A 3 -2.85 2.45 32.27
C THR A 3 -3.66 1.56 31.34
N ILE A 4 -3.25 1.45 30.09
CA ILE A 4 -3.77 0.45 29.14
C ILE A 4 -3.17 -0.88 29.60
N ASN A 5 -3.91 -1.61 30.45
CA ASN A 5 -3.51 -2.90 31.01
C ASN A 5 -3.96 -4.08 30.10
N GLY A 6 -4.21 -3.85 28.82
CA GLY A 6 -4.69 -4.85 27.88
C GLY A 6 -3.73 -5.05 26.71
N ARG A 7 -3.61 -6.29 26.21
CA ARG A 7 -2.88 -6.61 24.96
C ARG A 7 -3.75 -6.27 23.77
N ASN A 8 -3.26 -5.36 22.94
CA ASN A 8 -3.97 -4.84 21.78
C ASN A 8 -3.23 -5.29 20.50
N LEU A 9 -3.84 -6.23 19.78
CA LEU A 9 -3.29 -6.79 18.54
C LEU A 9 -3.76 -6.00 17.33
N PHE A 10 -2.82 -5.72 16.43
CA PHE A 10 -3.11 -5.27 15.08
C PHE A 10 -2.72 -6.33 14.05
N LEU A 11 -3.65 -6.69 13.16
CA LEU A 11 -3.35 -7.44 11.95
C LEU A 11 -2.90 -6.45 10.88
N ILE A 12 -1.68 -6.62 10.38
CA ILE A 12 -1.14 -5.78 9.31
C ILE A 12 -0.97 -6.63 8.06
N LEU A 13 -1.67 -6.27 7.00
CA LEU A 13 -1.58 -6.92 5.70
C LEU A 13 -0.40 -6.35 4.90
N GLY A 14 0.08 -7.12 3.92
CA GLY A 14 1.24 -6.74 3.11
C GLY A 14 1.08 -5.47 2.27
N ASN A 15 -0.15 -5.00 2.09
CA ASN A 15 -0.48 -3.72 1.46
C ASN A 15 -0.85 -2.61 2.45
N GLN A 16 -0.64 -2.81 3.75
CA GLN A 16 -1.01 -1.87 4.82
C GLN A 16 0.20 -1.46 5.67
N LEU A 17 1.35 -1.28 5.04
CA LEU A 17 2.61 -0.92 5.71
C LEU A 17 2.66 0.59 6.00
N PHE A 18 1.66 1.10 6.73
CA PHE A 18 1.50 2.52 7.03
C PHE A 18 2.51 3.04 8.05
N ASN A 19 2.39 4.32 8.44
CA ASN A 19 3.29 4.91 9.41
C ASN A 19 3.17 4.18 10.78
N PRO A 20 4.24 3.59 11.31
CA PRO A 20 4.20 2.89 12.60
C PRO A 20 3.75 3.77 13.77
N ASP A 21 3.96 5.08 13.71
CA ASP A 21 3.56 5.99 14.78
C ASP A 21 2.03 6.00 14.98
N GLU A 22 1.26 5.81 13.91
CA GLU A 22 -0.20 5.69 13.99
C GLU A 22 -0.66 4.47 14.80
N LEU A 23 0.09 3.36 14.74
CA LEU A 23 -0.20 2.16 15.54
C LEU A 23 0.04 2.44 17.03
N LEU A 24 1.12 3.14 17.36
CA LEU A 24 1.45 3.52 18.74
C LEU A 24 0.41 4.48 19.32
N GLU A 25 -0.04 5.47 18.56
CA GLU A 25 -1.12 6.39 18.94
C GLU A 25 -2.45 5.67 19.24
N LYS A 26 -2.69 4.54 18.57
CA LYS A 26 -3.88 3.69 18.79
C LYS A 26 -3.67 2.66 19.90
N GLY A 27 -2.55 2.73 20.63
CA GLY A 27 -2.25 1.83 21.74
C GLY A 27 -1.93 0.40 21.32
N CYS A 28 -1.34 0.22 20.13
CA CYS A 28 -0.84 -1.08 19.65
C CYS A 28 0.26 -1.60 20.56
N THR A 29 0.14 -2.83 21.03
CA THR A 29 1.16 -3.54 21.79
C THR A 29 1.81 -4.65 20.98
N ASP A 30 1.00 -5.30 20.16
CA ASP A 30 1.36 -6.48 19.38
C ASP A 30 0.89 -6.31 17.93
N VAL A 31 1.71 -6.74 17.00
CA VAL A 31 1.37 -6.82 15.57
C VAL A 31 1.50 -8.26 15.10
N TYR A 32 0.50 -8.73 14.35
CA TYR A 32 0.60 -9.98 13.60
C TYR A 32 0.75 -9.66 12.12
N MET A 33 1.78 -10.21 11.51
CA MET A 33 2.02 -10.18 10.06
C MET A 33 2.36 -11.59 9.58
N SER A 34 1.81 -11.98 8.45
CA SER A 34 2.12 -13.27 7.84
C SER A 34 2.30 -13.11 6.34
N GLU A 35 3.41 -13.62 5.83
CA GLU A 35 3.52 -13.96 4.41
C GLU A 35 2.57 -15.13 4.15
N ASP A 36 2.10 -15.31 2.90
CA ASP A 36 1.10 -16.33 2.58
C ASP A 36 1.26 -16.89 1.16
N PHE A 37 1.26 -18.23 1.04
CA PHE A 37 1.36 -18.88 -0.26
C PHE A 37 0.14 -18.64 -1.15
N GLY A 38 -1.07 -18.65 -0.58
CA GLY A 38 -2.31 -18.41 -1.30
C GLY A 38 -2.31 -17.04 -1.97
N LEU A 39 -1.95 -16.00 -1.20
CA LEU A 39 -1.84 -14.63 -1.72
C LEU A 39 -0.71 -14.47 -2.76
N CYS A 40 0.33 -15.27 -2.70
CA CYS A 40 1.40 -15.28 -3.70
C CYS A 40 1.03 -16.05 -4.98
N THR A 41 0.04 -16.96 -4.94
CA THR A 41 -0.20 -17.95 -6.00
C THR A 41 -1.61 -17.98 -6.59
N TYR A 42 -2.60 -17.25 -6.02
CA TYR A 42 -3.96 -17.19 -6.60
C TYR A 42 -3.97 -16.74 -8.07
N GLN A 43 -2.92 -16.06 -8.48
CA GLN A 43 -2.54 -15.84 -9.88
C GLN A 43 -1.01 -15.84 -10.00
N LYS A 44 -0.49 -16.01 -11.22
CA LYS A 44 0.95 -15.94 -11.47
C LYS A 44 1.43 -14.48 -11.45
N HIS A 45 1.66 -13.94 -10.28
CA HIS A 45 2.22 -12.59 -10.14
C HIS A 45 3.61 -12.49 -10.77
N HIS A 46 3.95 -11.31 -11.30
CA HIS A 46 5.31 -11.03 -11.74
C HIS A 46 6.29 -11.13 -10.54
N LYS A 47 7.48 -11.69 -10.76
CA LYS A 47 8.49 -11.89 -9.70
C LYS A 47 8.86 -10.59 -8.97
N LEU A 48 8.92 -9.45 -9.67
CA LEU A 48 9.18 -8.15 -9.04
C LEU A 48 8.06 -7.74 -8.05
N LYS A 49 6.80 -8.10 -8.32
CA LYS A 49 5.70 -7.85 -7.37
C LYS A 49 5.87 -8.68 -6.10
N LEU A 50 6.19 -9.97 -6.23
CA LEU A 50 6.48 -10.82 -5.07
C LEU A 50 7.66 -10.28 -4.27
N TYR A 51 8.73 -9.88 -4.97
CA TYR A 51 9.90 -9.29 -4.33
C TYR A 51 9.55 -8.01 -3.55
N LEU A 52 8.80 -7.10 -4.17
CA LEU A 52 8.37 -5.87 -3.49
C LEU A 52 7.63 -6.18 -2.20
N PHE A 53 6.58 -7.00 -2.26
CA PHE A 53 5.75 -7.28 -1.08
C PHE A 53 6.52 -8.00 0.02
N LEU A 54 7.19 -9.10 -0.29
CA LEU A 54 7.90 -9.90 0.72
C LEU A 54 9.05 -9.11 1.36
N THR A 55 9.82 -8.37 0.56
CA THR A 55 10.92 -7.56 1.08
C THR A 55 10.40 -6.40 1.94
N SER A 56 9.38 -5.68 1.46
CA SER A 56 8.81 -4.56 2.21
C SER A 56 8.16 -4.99 3.52
N MET A 57 7.50 -6.14 3.56
CA MET A 57 6.94 -6.69 4.80
C MET A 57 8.04 -6.99 5.83
N ARG A 58 9.19 -7.57 5.39
CA ARG A 58 10.32 -7.86 6.29
C ARG A 58 11.00 -6.59 6.80
N GLU A 59 11.19 -5.58 5.95
CA GLU A 59 11.72 -4.28 6.35
C GLU A 59 10.77 -3.55 7.32
N TYR A 60 9.46 -3.62 7.06
CA TYR A 60 8.47 -3.01 7.93
C TYR A 60 8.41 -3.70 9.30
N LYS A 61 8.49 -5.03 9.35
CA LYS A 61 8.61 -5.80 10.59
C LYS A 61 9.76 -5.26 11.46
N ASP A 62 10.94 -5.04 10.87
CA ASP A 62 12.09 -4.51 11.61
C ASP A 62 11.82 -3.09 12.12
N THR A 63 11.20 -2.25 11.29
CA THR A 63 10.80 -0.89 11.69
C THR A 63 9.85 -0.91 12.89
N LEU A 64 8.90 -1.85 12.94
CA LEU A 64 8.00 -2.01 14.08
C LEU A 64 8.74 -2.44 15.36
N ILE A 65 9.68 -3.38 15.23
CA ILE A 65 10.52 -3.85 16.33
C ILE A 65 11.38 -2.70 16.88
N ASP A 66 11.98 -1.91 16.00
CA ASP A 66 12.79 -0.73 16.38
C ASP A 66 11.96 0.34 17.11
N LYS A 67 10.64 0.38 16.86
CA LYS A 67 9.66 1.23 17.58
C LYS A 67 9.18 0.61 18.91
N GLY A 68 9.64 -0.58 19.27
CA GLY A 68 9.28 -1.26 20.51
C GLY A 68 7.96 -2.03 20.45
N ILE A 69 7.39 -2.25 19.27
CA ILE A 69 6.18 -3.06 19.08
C ILE A 69 6.59 -4.54 19.05
N ASN A 70 5.81 -5.39 19.76
CA ASN A 70 6.00 -6.83 19.71
C ASN A 70 5.44 -7.40 18.40
N VAL A 71 6.30 -7.94 17.52
CA VAL A 71 5.90 -8.39 16.19
C VAL A 71 5.92 -9.91 16.08
N HIS A 72 4.75 -10.50 15.83
CA HIS A 72 4.55 -11.90 15.49
C HIS A 72 4.54 -12.04 13.96
N TYR A 73 5.64 -12.49 13.42
CA TYR A 73 5.86 -12.53 11.96
C TYR A 73 6.06 -13.96 11.46
N ASN A 74 5.25 -14.38 10.51
CA ASN A 74 5.44 -15.66 9.82
C ASN A 74 6.13 -15.44 8.48
N LYS A 75 7.31 -16.02 8.32
CA LYS A 75 8.00 -16.07 7.03
C LYS A 75 7.41 -17.18 6.16
N LEU A 76 7.39 -16.99 4.86
CA LEU A 76 6.86 -17.94 3.91
C LEU A 76 7.57 -19.31 3.97
N GLU A 77 8.87 -19.30 4.25
CA GLU A 77 9.70 -20.51 4.38
C GLU A 77 9.27 -21.40 5.53
N ASP A 78 8.69 -20.81 6.57
CA ASP A 78 8.29 -21.51 7.81
C ASP A 78 6.83 -22.01 7.73
N LEU A 79 6.12 -21.71 6.64
CA LEU A 79 4.71 -22.04 6.47
C LEU A 79 4.49 -23.28 5.62
N GLU A 80 3.44 -24.02 5.95
CA GLU A 80 2.95 -25.12 5.13
C GLU A 80 2.12 -24.56 3.95
N VAL A 81 2.44 -24.99 2.72
CA VAL A 81 1.75 -24.56 1.48
C VAL A 81 0.24 -24.83 1.51
N SER A 82 -0.18 -25.86 2.25
CA SER A 82 -1.59 -26.26 2.36
C SER A 82 -2.42 -25.43 3.33
N LYS A 83 -1.79 -24.59 4.15
CA LYS A 83 -2.48 -23.76 5.15
C LYS A 83 -2.78 -22.37 4.60
N SER A 84 -4.02 -21.94 4.80
CA SER A 84 -4.44 -20.58 4.47
C SER A 84 -3.91 -19.56 5.49
N TYR A 85 -4.01 -18.27 5.13
CA TYR A 85 -3.72 -17.16 6.04
C TYR A 85 -4.45 -17.33 7.39
N PHE A 86 -5.74 -17.67 7.36
CA PHE A 86 -6.55 -17.81 8.56
C PHE A 86 -6.30 -19.10 9.34
N ASP A 87 -5.79 -20.16 8.71
CA ASP A 87 -5.32 -21.36 9.44
C ASP A 87 -4.10 -21.01 10.31
N ASN A 88 -3.15 -20.25 9.73
CA ASN A 88 -1.96 -19.79 10.44
C ASN A 88 -2.32 -18.77 11.53
N PHE A 89 -3.21 -17.82 11.25
CA PHE A 89 -3.69 -16.87 12.24
C PHE A 89 -4.46 -17.55 13.37
N GLY A 90 -5.28 -18.55 13.05
CA GLY A 90 -6.00 -19.35 14.06
C GLY A 90 -5.07 -20.17 14.95
N ALA A 91 -3.97 -20.69 14.41
CA ALA A 91 -2.93 -21.34 15.21
C ALA A 91 -2.30 -20.36 16.20
N PHE A 92 -1.94 -19.18 15.73
CA PHE A 92 -1.41 -18.09 16.56
C PHE A 92 -2.39 -17.69 17.70
N LEU A 93 -3.68 -17.53 17.41
CA LEU A 93 -4.69 -17.18 18.41
C LEU A 93 -4.96 -18.26 19.47
N ARG A 94 -4.60 -19.52 19.22
CA ARG A 94 -4.68 -20.60 20.23
C ARG A 94 -3.58 -20.49 21.28
N GLU A 95 -2.46 -19.92 20.92
CA GLU A 95 -1.28 -19.77 21.79
C GLU A 95 -1.22 -18.39 22.48
N HIS A 96 -1.97 -17.41 21.98
CA HIS A 96 -1.93 -16.03 22.45
C HIS A 96 -3.32 -15.49 22.72
N SER A 97 -3.46 -14.72 23.79
CA SER A 97 -4.71 -14.04 24.15
C SER A 97 -4.55 -12.52 24.02
N PHE A 98 -5.55 -11.89 23.42
CA PHE A 98 -5.64 -10.45 23.22
C PHE A 98 -7.01 -9.94 23.67
N ASP A 99 -7.04 -8.75 24.25
CA ASP A 99 -8.27 -8.11 24.69
C ASP A 99 -8.99 -7.45 23.50
N LYS A 100 -8.21 -7.00 22.53
CA LYS A 100 -8.71 -6.35 21.33
C LYS A 100 -7.93 -6.78 20.10
N ILE A 101 -8.63 -6.97 19.00
CA ILE A 101 -8.05 -7.27 17.70
C ILE A 101 -8.48 -6.18 16.72
N ASN A 102 -7.53 -5.52 16.10
CA ASN A 102 -7.76 -4.45 15.15
C ASN A 102 -7.18 -4.80 13.78
N ILE A 103 -7.79 -4.28 12.75
CA ILE A 103 -7.27 -4.29 11.38
C ILE A 103 -7.67 -2.99 10.70
N TYR A 104 -6.84 -2.45 9.83
CA TYR A 104 -7.30 -1.38 8.94
C TYR A 104 -8.37 -1.91 8.00
N GLU A 105 -9.28 -1.03 7.54
CA GLU A 105 -10.22 -1.37 6.47
C GLU A 105 -9.46 -2.05 5.33
N ILE A 106 -10.02 -3.14 4.82
CA ILE A 106 -9.40 -3.97 3.80
C ILE A 106 -9.93 -3.51 2.44
N GLU A 107 -9.03 -3.17 1.54
CA GLU A 107 -9.37 -2.66 0.21
C GLU A 107 -9.73 -3.78 -0.77
N ASP A 108 -9.17 -4.98 -0.58
CA ASP A 108 -9.57 -6.19 -1.31
C ASP A 108 -10.90 -6.72 -0.75
N LYS A 109 -11.95 -6.57 -1.53
CA LYS A 109 -13.31 -6.94 -1.11
C LYS A 109 -13.46 -8.42 -0.79
N LEU A 110 -12.81 -9.31 -1.55
CA LEU A 110 -12.91 -10.75 -1.34
C LEU A 110 -12.23 -11.14 -0.02
N PHE A 111 -11.06 -10.59 0.22
CA PHE A 111 -10.33 -10.84 1.46
C PHE A 111 -11.02 -10.18 2.69
N GLU A 112 -11.68 -9.04 2.51
CA GLU A 112 -12.50 -8.42 3.55
C GLU A 112 -13.66 -9.34 3.95
N GLU A 113 -14.41 -9.86 2.97
CA GLU A 113 -15.52 -10.78 3.21
C GLU A 113 -15.05 -12.09 3.89
N GLU A 114 -13.92 -12.63 3.46
CA GLU A 114 -13.29 -13.80 4.08
C GLU A 114 -12.90 -13.51 5.54
N SER A 115 -12.31 -12.36 5.80
CA SER A 115 -11.92 -11.91 7.14
C SER A 115 -13.14 -11.82 8.07
N ILE A 116 -14.19 -11.14 7.63
CA ILE A 116 -15.44 -10.98 8.40
C ILE A 116 -16.03 -12.35 8.73
N ASN A 117 -16.12 -13.24 7.76
CA ASN A 117 -16.65 -14.59 7.94
C ASN A 117 -15.80 -15.41 8.91
N TYR A 118 -14.48 -15.30 8.82
CA TYR A 118 -13.56 -15.99 9.73
C TYR A 118 -13.76 -15.53 11.19
N PHE A 119 -13.74 -14.23 11.45
CA PHE A 119 -13.91 -13.70 12.81
C PHE A 119 -15.27 -14.03 13.41
N LYS A 120 -16.34 -13.97 12.58
CA LYS A 120 -17.68 -14.41 12.98
C LYS A 120 -17.70 -15.90 13.37
N LYS A 121 -17.03 -16.76 12.59
CA LYS A 121 -16.95 -18.21 12.84
C LYS A 121 -16.25 -18.53 14.16
N ILE A 122 -15.18 -17.81 14.51
CA ILE A 122 -14.43 -18.05 15.75
C ILE A 122 -15.02 -17.29 16.97
N GLY A 123 -16.10 -16.52 16.78
CA GLY A 123 -16.76 -15.75 17.84
C GLY A 123 -15.87 -14.66 18.44
N LYS A 124 -14.96 -14.07 17.67
CA LYS A 124 -14.10 -12.95 18.07
C LYS A 124 -14.56 -11.67 17.40
N GLU A 125 -14.63 -10.60 18.19
CA GLU A 125 -14.85 -9.26 17.66
C GLU A 125 -13.54 -8.71 17.08
N ILE A 126 -13.65 -8.05 15.95
CA ILE A 126 -12.58 -7.32 15.29
C ILE A 126 -13.03 -5.88 15.08
N GLU A 127 -12.17 -4.93 15.37
CA GLU A 127 -12.40 -3.53 15.07
C GLU A 127 -11.72 -3.15 13.76
N PHE A 128 -12.51 -2.70 12.78
CA PHE A 128 -12.00 -2.10 11.56
C PHE A 128 -11.64 -0.64 11.82
N ILE A 129 -10.36 -0.34 11.62
CA ILE A 129 -9.83 1.02 11.74
C ILE A 129 -9.85 1.66 10.36
N LYS A 130 -10.29 2.93 10.27
CA LYS A 130 -10.26 3.67 9.00
C LYS A 130 -8.87 3.60 8.38
N SER A 131 -8.81 3.16 7.11
CA SER A 131 -7.56 3.04 6.37
C SER A 131 -7.01 4.42 6.01
N PRO A 132 -5.73 4.72 6.27
CA PRO A 132 -5.09 5.94 5.82
C PRO A 132 -4.73 5.91 4.31
N MET A 133 -4.99 4.80 3.62
CA MET A 133 -4.71 4.65 2.18
C MET A 133 -5.51 5.63 1.32
N PHE A 134 -6.70 6.06 1.77
CA PHE A 134 -7.58 6.95 1.05
C PHE A 134 -7.87 8.22 1.84
N LEU A 135 -7.93 9.36 1.14
CA LEU A 135 -8.27 10.66 1.73
C LEU A 135 -9.72 10.71 2.23
N PHE A 136 -10.59 9.90 1.64
CA PHE A 136 -12.02 9.83 1.96
C PHE A 136 -12.38 8.42 2.39
N SER A 137 -13.24 8.31 3.42
CA SER A 137 -13.79 7.03 3.86
C SER A 137 -14.89 6.54 2.90
N ARG A 138 -15.26 5.28 3.08
CA ARG A 138 -16.40 4.67 2.36
C ARG A 138 -17.72 5.36 2.70
N GLU A 139 -17.89 5.81 3.94
CA GLU A 139 -19.04 6.57 4.42
C GLU A 139 -19.13 7.92 3.73
N GLU A 140 -18.04 8.66 3.69
CA GLU A 140 -17.96 9.96 3.02
C GLU A 140 -18.28 9.85 1.51
N LEU A 141 -17.88 8.75 0.87
CA LEU A 141 -18.24 8.46 -0.51
C LEU A 141 -19.74 8.16 -0.67
N ARG A 142 -20.34 7.38 0.25
CA ARG A 142 -21.79 7.08 0.26
C ARG A 142 -22.61 8.33 0.50
N GLU A 143 -22.22 9.16 1.45
CA GLU A 143 -22.86 10.46 1.71
C GLU A 143 -22.80 11.37 0.49
N PHE A 144 -21.66 11.40 -0.20
CA PHE A 144 -21.53 12.15 -1.45
C PHE A 144 -22.48 11.63 -2.54
N GLN A 145 -22.59 10.30 -2.68
CA GLN A 145 -23.45 9.67 -3.67
C GLN A 145 -24.94 9.91 -3.39
N GLY A 146 -25.36 9.91 -2.10
CA GLY A 146 -26.75 10.02 -1.68
C GLY A 146 -27.61 8.96 -2.36
N ASP A 147 -28.83 9.32 -2.75
CA ASP A 147 -29.79 8.43 -3.44
C ASP A 147 -29.52 8.27 -4.94
N SER A 148 -28.44 8.85 -5.46
CA SER A 148 -28.11 8.77 -6.88
C SER A 148 -27.70 7.36 -7.30
N SER A 149 -28.38 6.80 -8.29
CA SER A 149 -27.96 5.54 -8.93
C SER A 149 -26.75 5.71 -9.86
N LYS A 150 -26.38 6.96 -10.19
CA LYS A 150 -25.25 7.26 -11.10
C LYS A 150 -24.14 7.93 -10.35
N TYR A 151 -23.02 7.24 -10.27
CA TYR A 151 -21.78 7.78 -9.74
C TYR A 151 -20.96 8.44 -10.85
N ARG A 152 -20.59 9.71 -10.62
CA ARG A 152 -19.70 10.46 -11.55
C ARG A 152 -18.43 10.89 -10.82
N MET A 153 -17.34 10.26 -11.15
CA MET A 153 -16.02 10.54 -10.56
C MET A 153 -15.65 12.02 -10.66
N ALA A 154 -15.93 12.69 -11.80
CA ALA A 154 -15.65 14.11 -11.98
C ALA A 154 -16.34 15.02 -10.94
N ASN A 155 -17.57 14.68 -10.53
CA ASN A 155 -18.27 15.44 -9.49
C ASN A 155 -17.68 15.19 -8.10
N PHE A 156 -17.30 13.97 -7.80
CA PHE A 156 -16.61 13.62 -6.56
C PHE A 156 -15.26 14.33 -6.47
N TYR A 157 -14.46 14.29 -7.54
CA TYR A 157 -13.17 14.97 -7.64
C TYR A 157 -13.30 16.48 -7.40
N LYS A 158 -14.28 17.14 -8.03
CA LYS A 158 -14.56 18.56 -7.81
C LYS A 158 -14.84 18.87 -6.33
N LYS A 159 -15.77 18.16 -5.70
CA LYS A 159 -16.11 18.32 -4.29
C LYS A 159 -14.93 18.01 -3.37
N SER A 160 -14.14 16.99 -3.71
CA SER A 160 -12.95 16.61 -2.96
C SER A 160 -11.93 17.75 -2.96
N ARG A 161 -11.64 18.36 -4.11
CA ARG A 161 -10.75 19.52 -4.21
C ARG A 161 -11.23 20.69 -3.37
N GLN A 162 -12.51 21.02 -3.45
CA GLN A 162 -13.13 22.09 -2.66
C GLN A 162 -13.04 21.81 -1.15
N ARG A 163 -13.36 20.58 -0.72
CA ARG A 163 -13.30 20.19 0.69
C ARG A 163 -11.87 20.22 1.26
N LEU A 164 -10.89 19.79 0.47
CA LEU A 164 -9.49 19.73 0.86
C LEU A 164 -8.75 21.07 0.63
N ASN A 165 -9.43 22.06 0.04
CA ASN A 165 -8.85 23.33 -0.38
C ASN A 165 -7.60 23.15 -1.27
N LEU A 166 -7.69 22.23 -2.25
CA LEU A 166 -6.59 21.89 -3.16
C LEU A 166 -6.86 22.41 -4.57
N LEU A 167 -5.96 23.24 -5.10
CA LEU A 167 -6.03 23.85 -6.43
C LEU A 167 -7.37 24.57 -6.69
N VAL A 168 -7.86 25.26 -5.68
CA VAL A 168 -9.04 26.12 -5.74
C VAL A 168 -8.71 27.49 -5.13
N ASP A 169 -9.36 28.53 -5.62
CA ASP A 169 -9.31 29.88 -5.07
C ASP A 169 -10.16 29.99 -3.78
N GLU A 170 -10.21 31.21 -3.19
CA GLU A 170 -10.97 31.49 -1.97
C GLU A 170 -12.48 31.30 -2.15
N GLU A 171 -12.99 31.42 -3.37
CA GLU A 171 -14.39 31.22 -3.74
C GLU A 171 -14.71 29.75 -4.08
N GLY A 172 -13.69 28.86 -4.06
CA GLY A 172 -13.82 27.44 -4.38
C GLY A 172 -13.88 27.13 -5.88
N ASN A 173 -13.47 28.08 -6.75
CA ASN A 173 -13.32 27.84 -8.18
C ASN A 173 -11.95 27.19 -8.47
N PRO A 174 -11.83 26.46 -9.59
CA PRO A 174 -10.60 25.78 -9.92
C PRO A 174 -9.48 26.73 -10.32
N GLU A 175 -8.29 26.61 -9.75
CA GLU A 175 -7.10 27.25 -10.27
C GLU A 175 -6.88 26.86 -11.74
N GLY A 176 -6.45 27.83 -12.57
CA GLY A 176 -6.33 27.65 -14.02
C GLY A 176 -7.65 27.66 -14.80
N GLY A 177 -8.79 28.00 -14.14
CA GLY A 177 -10.10 28.23 -14.76
C GLY A 177 -10.84 26.96 -15.22
N LYS A 178 -10.27 25.77 -15.04
CA LYS A 178 -10.87 24.48 -15.42
C LYS A 178 -10.74 23.44 -14.31
N TRP A 179 -11.75 22.55 -14.20
CA TRP A 179 -11.70 21.41 -13.26
C TRP A 179 -10.86 20.25 -13.75
N SER A 180 -10.61 20.11 -15.05
CA SER A 180 -9.80 19.07 -15.66
C SER A 180 -8.97 19.61 -16.82
N PHE A 181 -7.76 19.17 -16.92
CA PHE A 181 -6.82 19.40 -18.03
C PHE A 181 -6.47 18.11 -18.75
N ASP A 182 -7.29 17.06 -18.60
CA ASP A 182 -7.09 15.74 -19.14
C ASP A 182 -6.92 15.69 -20.67
N GLU A 183 -7.52 16.65 -21.38
CA GLU A 183 -7.31 16.84 -22.83
C GLU A 183 -5.86 17.18 -23.20
N GLU A 184 -5.05 17.63 -22.24
CA GLU A 184 -3.71 18.13 -22.45
C GLU A 184 -2.61 17.12 -22.07
N ASN A 185 -2.96 15.97 -21.52
CA ASN A 185 -2.02 15.01 -20.94
C ASN A 185 -1.26 14.13 -21.96
N ARG A 186 -1.54 14.29 -23.27
CA ARG A 186 -0.96 13.46 -24.36
C ARG A 186 -0.07 14.26 -25.29
N LYS A 187 0.49 15.36 -24.84
CA LYS A 187 1.38 16.17 -25.68
C LYS A 187 2.65 15.39 -26.02
N LYS A 188 3.10 15.52 -27.25
CA LYS A 188 4.38 14.94 -27.69
C LYS A 188 5.53 15.59 -26.92
N ILE A 189 6.41 14.77 -26.36
CA ILE A 189 7.60 15.27 -25.67
C ILE A 189 8.55 15.93 -26.69
N PRO A 190 8.89 17.21 -26.53
CA PRO A 190 9.83 17.90 -27.42
C PRO A 190 11.23 17.30 -27.31
N LYS A 191 12.01 17.40 -28.40
CA LYS A 191 13.38 16.84 -28.44
C LYS A 191 14.33 17.43 -27.38
N ASN A 192 14.10 18.64 -26.95
CA ASN A 192 14.88 19.33 -25.92
C ASN A 192 14.45 19.01 -24.49
N VAL A 193 13.38 18.24 -24.30
CA VAL A 193 12.94 17.76 -22.99
C VAL A 193 13.46 16.35 -22.78
N SER A 194 14.29 16.16 -21.78
CA SER A 194 14.80 14.85 -21.37
C SER A 194 14.16 14.41 -20.06
N PRO A 195 13.77 13.14 -19.94
CA PRO A 195 13.31 12.60 -18.65
C PRO A 195 14.41 12.77 -17.60
N PRO A 196 14.07 13.13 -16.35
CA PRO A 196 15.03 13.19 -15.27
C PRO A 196 15.66 11.81 -15.00
N GLU A 197 16.84 11.82 -14.41
CA GLU A 197 17.51 10.59 -13.98
C GLU A 197 16.67 9.82 -12.95
N MET A 198 16.81 8.51 -12.99
CA MET A 198 16.14 7.63 -12.03
C MET A 198 16.82 7.72 -10.66
N VAL A 199 15.99 7.68 -9.62
CA VAL A 199 16.49 7.54 -8.26
C VAL A 199 17.04 6.13 -8.06
N THR A 200 18.18 6.03 -7.40
CA THR A 200 18.76 4.75 -7.01
C THR A 200 18.52 4.50 -5.52
N PHE A 201 18.30 3.24 -5.16
CA PHE A 201 18.02 2.80 -3.80
C PHE A 201 19.08 1.80 -3.33
N LYS A 202 19.31 1.79 -2.02
CA LYS A 202 20.14 0.76 -1.41
C LYS A 202 19.38 -0.57 -1.42
N GLU A 203 20.06 -1.66 -1.74
CA GLU A 203 19.48 -2.98 -1.60
C GLU A 203 19.12 -3.29 -0.14
N SER A 204 18.00 -3.99 0.05
CA SER A 204 17.59 -4.49 1.34
C SER A 204 18.53 -5.59 1.82
N LYS A 205 18.71 -5.69 3.14
CA LYS A 205 19.41 -6.84 3.75
C LYS A 205 18.72 -8.18 3.49
N TYR A 206 17.44 -8.15 3.11
CA TYR A 206 16.66 -9.33 2.74
C TYR A 206 16.73 -9.69 1.25
N SER A 207 17.43 -8.88 0.44
CA SER A 207 17.43 -8.99 -1.01
C SER A 207 17.78 -10.40 -1.50
N ASP A 208 18.91 -10.95 -1.05
CA ASP A 208 19.38 -12.26 -1.49
C ASP A 208 18.47 -13.40 -1.01
N GLU A 209 18.01 -13.32 0.25
CA GLU A 209 17.08 -14.31 0.84
C GLU A 209 15.79 -14.37 0.01
N ILE A 210 15.18 -13.22 -0.29
CA ILE A 210 13.94 -13.14 -1.05
C ILE A 210 14.13 -13.51 -2.52
N LYS A 211 15.23 -13.09 -3.17
CA LYS A 211 15.54 -13.51 -4.54
C LYS A 211 15.63 -15.03 -4.66
N ASN A 212 16.32 -15.66 -3.70
CA ASN A 212 16.46 -17.13 -3.65
C ASN A 212 15.12 -17.82 -3.39
N LEU A 213 14.32 -17.31 -2.45
CA LEU A 213 12.97 -17.79 -2.17
C LEU A 213 12.09 -17.76 -3.42
N ILE A 214 12.03 -16.62 -4.12
CA ILE A 214 11.21 -16.44 -5.32
C ILE A 214 11.67 -17.37 -6.45
N ASN A 215 12.97 -17.46 -6.68
CA ASN A 215 13.50 -18.32 -7.73
C ASN A 215 13.30 -19.82 -7.46
N SER A 216 13.26 -20.24 -6.20
CA SER A 216 12.99 -21.63 -5.83
C SER A 216 11.50 -21.98 -5.78
N LYS A 217 10.67 -21.15 -5.15
CA LYS A 217 9.25 -21.47 -4.91
C LYS A 217 8.31 -20.98 -6.03
N PHE A 218 8.70 -19.92 -6.75
CA PHE A 218 7.89 -19.25 -7.78
C PHE A 218 8.63 -19.20 -9.12
N ASN A 219 9.40 -20.24 -9.45
CA ASN A 219 10.21 -20.31 -10.67
C ASN A 219 9.37 -20.19 -11.96
N ASN A 220 8.11 -20.63 -11.93
CA ASN A 220 7.15 -20.60 -13.03
C ASN A 220 6.35 -19.27 -13.13
N HIS A 221 6.63 -18.30 -12.26
CA HIS A 221 6.05 -16.96 -12.33
C HIS A 221 6.77 -16.10 -13.38
N PRO A 222 6.06 -15.14 -14.04
CA PRO A 222 6.65 -14.32 -15.08
C PRO A 222 7.71 -13.35 -14.54
N GLY A 223 8.61 -12.92 -15.43
CA GLY A 223 9.66 -11.94 -15.16
C GLY A 223 10.90 -12.49 -14.48
N ASN A 224 11.84 -11.61 -14.20
CA ASN A 224 13.08 -11.90 -13.50
C ASN A 224 13.35 -10.85 -12.40
N LEU A 225 14.44 -11.02 -11.65
CA LEU A 225 14.85 -10.16 -10.55
C LEU A 225 16.18 -9.44 -10.81
N ASP A 226 16.57 -9.32 -12.07
CA ASP A 226 17.88 -8.78 -12.46
C ASP A 226 17.97 -7.26 -12.29
N ASN A 227 16.83 -6.57 -12.39
CA ASN A 227 16.76 -5.12 -12.29
C ASN A 227 15.64 -4.69 -11.33
N ILE A 228 16.01 -4.42 -10.10
CA ILE A 228 15.11 -3.90 -9.08
C ILE A 228 15.35 -2.39 -8.98
N TRP A 229 14.38 -1.62 -9.45
CA TRP A 229 14.49 -0.17 -9.63
C TRP A 229 13.64 0.64 -8.64
N PHE A 230 12.85 -0.02 -7.80
CA PHE A 230 11.92 0.59 -6.85
C PHE A 230 12.42 0.43 -5.41
N PRO A 231 12.01 1.31 -4.50
CA PRO A 231 12.28 1.17 -3.08
C PRO A 231 11.47 0.03 -2.46
N VAL A 232 11.98 -0.54 -1.38
CA VAL A 232 11.32 -1.61 -0.61
C VAL A 232 11.13 -1.24 0.85
N ASP A 233 11.42 -0.01 1.21
CA ASP A 233 11.20 0.54 2.54
C ASP A 233 10.56 1.92 2.48
N ARG A 234 9.97 2.36 3.58
CA ARG A 234 9.29 3.65 3.69
C ARG A 234 10.22 4.83 3.39
N LYS A 235 11.47 4.76 3.83
CA LYS A 235 12.46 5.83 3.63
C LYS A 235 12.81 6.00 2.15
N GLY A 236 12.98 4.89 1.45
CA GLY A 236 13.19 4.89 0.01
C GLY A 236 11.96 5.39 -0.75
N ALA A 237 10.76 4.98 -0.34
CA ALA A 237 9.51 5.43 -0.92
C ALA A 237 9.34 6.96 -0.76
N GLN A 238 9.62 7.50 0.43
CA GLN A 238 9.60 8.96 0.64
C GLN A 238 10.62 9.68 -0.25
N LYS A 239 11.83 9.15 -0.37
CA LYS A 239 12.86 9.70 -1.28
C LYS A 239 12.36 9.74 -2.73
N GLN A 240 11.65 8.71 -3.17
CA GLN A 240 11.08 8.65 -4.51
C GLN A 240 9.98 9.70 -4.70
N LEU A 241 9.08 9.85 -3.72
CA LEU A 241 8.02 10.88 -3.75
C LEU A 241 8.62 12.28 -3.79
N ASP A 242 9.61 12.57 -2.95
CA ASP A 242 10.28 13.87 -2.92
C ASP A 242 10.97 14.18 -4.26
N ASN A 243 11.57 13.17 -4.89
CA ASN A 243 12.16 13.32 -6.22
C ASN A 243 11.09 13.59 -7.28
N PHE A 244 9.98 12.86 -7.25
CA PHE A 244 8.86 13.10 -8.15
C PHE A 244 8.36 14.54 -8.05
N LEU A 245 8.07 15.00 -6.84
CA LEU A 245 7.54 16.35 -6.61
C LEU A 245 8.53 17.45 -7.06
N LYS A 246 9.83 17.24 -6.88
CA LYS A 246 10.86 18.24 -7.21
C LYS A 246 11.22 18.32 -8.68
N VAL A 247 11.27 17.17 -9.38
CA VAL A 247 11.90 17.13 -10.71
C VAL A 247 11.00 16.60 -11.82
N ARG A 248 9.84 16.03 -11.48
CA ARG A 248 8.94 15.41 -12.46
C ARG A 248 7.55 16.03 -12.49
N PHE A 249 7.09 16.53 -11.35
CA PHE A 249 5.70 16.97 -11.16
C PHE A 249 5.31 18.11 -12.11
N GLU A 250 6.22 19.04 -12.40
CA GLU A 250 5.98 20.16 -13.34
C GLU A 250 5.59 19.66 -14.75
N ASN A 251 6.21 18.57 -15.20
CA ASN A 251 5.98 18.00 -16.54
C ASN A 251 4.94 16.87 -16.52
N PHE A 252 4.50 16.43 -15.35
CA PHE A 252 3.62 15.28 -15.20
C PHE A 252 2.30 15.48 -15.96
N GLY A 253 1.59 16.58 -15.73
CA GLY A 253 0.27 16.80 -16.31
C GLY A 253 0.25 16.82 -17.85
N ILE A 254 1.31 17.35 -18.48
CA ILE A 254 1.37 17.48 -19.95
C ILE A 254 1.78 16.19 -20.65
N TYR A 255 2.59 15.37 -19.97
CA TYR A 255 3.20 14.17 -20.56
C TYR A 255 2.80 12.87 -19.85
N GLU A 256 1.72 12.90 -19.06
CA GLU A 256 1.27 11.73 -18.30
C GLU A 256 1.14 10.48 -19.17
N ASP A 257 0.51 10.61 -20.34
CA ASP A 257 0.30 9.52 -21.28
C ASP A 257 1.32 9.47 -22.42
N ALA A 258 2.34 10.32 -22.40
CA ALA A 258 3.36 10.33 -23.42
C ALA A 258 4.36 9.17 -23.22
N MET A 259 4.75 8.53 -24.33
CA MET A 259 5.75 7.47 -24.35
C MET A 259 6.87 7.81 -25.30
N LEU A 260 8.10 7.47 -24.91
CA LEU A 260 9.28 7.50 -25.76
C LEU A 260 9.85 6.09 -25.90
N GLU A 261 10.28 5.75 -27.12
CA GLU A 261 10.98 4.49 -27.39
C GLU A 261 12.24 4.39 -26.52
N ASN A 262 12.47 3.22 -25.94
CA ASN A 262 13.63 2.92 -25.10
C ASN A 262 13.82 3.84 -23.88
N LYS A 263 12.78 4.55 -23.44
CA LYS A 263 12.77 5.36 -22.21
C LYS A 263 11.69 4.86 -21.28
N ASN A 264 12.10 4.48 -20.07
CA ASN A 264 11.21 4.10 -18.98
C ASN A 264 11.06 5.25 -18.00
N PHE A 265 9.98 5.27 -17.22
CA PHE A 265 9.77 6.20 -16.10
C PHE A 265 9.87 7.68 -16.48
N LEU A 266 9.29 8.07 -17.58
CA LEU A 266 9.33 9.44 -18.09
C LEU A 266 8.94 10.45 -17.00
N PHE A 267 7.63 10.68 -16.85
CA PHE A 267 7.08 11.57 -15.82
C PHE A 267 6.04 10.84 -14.93
N ARG A 268 5.96 9.50 -15.02
CA ARG A 268 4.86 8.65 -14.49
C ARG A 268 5.21 7.88 -13.22
N ASP A 269 6.15 8.33 -12.42
CA ASP A 269 6.58 7.59 -11.21
C ASP A 269 5.45 7.31 -10.23
N HIS A 270 4.38 8.10 -10.23
CA HIS A 270 3.25 7.92 -9.31
C HIS A 270 2.50 6.60 -9.47
N HIS A 271 2.51 5.98 -10.66
CA HIS A 271 1.89 4.66 -10.88
C HIS A 271 2.68 3.49 -10.27
N TYR A 272 3.92 3.73 -9.88
CA TYR A 272 4.80 2.72 -9.31
C TYR A 272 4.88 2.77 -7.80
N PHE A 273 4.20 3.73 -7.18
CA PHE A 273 4.07 3.76 -5.74
C PHE A 273 3.09 2.67 -5.30
N CYS A 274 3.57 1.69 -4.58
CA CYS A 274 2.71 0.89 -3.75
C CYS A 274 2.19 1.81 -2.63
N PRO A 275 0.89 2.17 -2.57
CA PRO A 275 0.36 3.06 -1.54
C PRO A 275 0.66 2.56 -0.13
N SER A 276 0.89 1.26 0.00
CA SER A 276 1.21 0.60 1.27
C SER A 276 2.59 0.93 1.84
N ILE A 277 3.48 1.58 1.07
CA ILE A 277 4.80 1.96 1.57
C ILE A 277 4.79 3.39 2.15
N PHE A 278 3.76 4.18 1.88
CA PHE A 278 3.52 5.50 2.45
C PHE A 278 2.60 5.45 3.68
#